data_c4815540712e5b42d3c0425eadaec667
#
_entry.id   c4815540712e5b42d3c0425eadaec667
#
_cell.length_a   1.000
_cell.length_b   1.000
_cell.length_c   1.000
_cell.angle_alpha   90.00
_cell.angle_beta   90.00
_cell.angle_gamma   90.00
#
_symmetry.space_group_name_H-M   'P 1'
#
loop_
_entity.id
_entity.type
_entity.pdbx_description
1 polymer ?
#
loop_
_entity_poly.entity_id
_entity_poly.type
_entity_poly.pdbx_seq_one_letter_code
_entity_poly.pdbx_strand_id
1 'polypeptide(L)'
;QPTNVDIVNRLIVFSIRDLEDELRPIAMYVILNFIWNLVRAKLKKRIMIVDEAWWMMKNEDSAAFLFGLAKRCRKYYLGLSTVTQDVEDFLRSPYGRPIITNSSLQLLLKQAPATIDVVAKAFDLTEAEKNLLLTAEVGTGLFFAGRQHVAIQIIPSYFEDKIITTNPQQLLEERGG
;
A
#
# COMPACT_ATOMS: atom_id res chain seq x y z
N GLN A 1 -7.26 -14.63 -25.60
CA GLN A 1 -7.50 -15.92 -24.91
C GLN A 1 -8.27 -15.65 -23.62
N PRO A 2 -9.20 -16.54 -23.23
CA PRO A 2 -9.82 -16.43 -21.92
C PRO A 2 -8.74 -16.58 -20.84
N THR A 3 -8.91 -15.83 -19.74
CA THR A 3 -8.01 -15.98 -18.58
C THR A 3 -8.18 -17.36 -17.96
N ASN A 4 -7.08 -17.96 -17.51
CA ASN A 4 -7.06 -19.19 -16.73
C ASN A 4 -7.05 -18.90 -15.21
N VAL A 5 -7.15 -17.62 -14.82
CA VAL A 5 -7.19 -17.19 -13.41
C VAL A 5 -8.63 -17.20 -12.95
N ASP A 6 -8.93 -18.05 -11.98
CA ASP A 6 -10.23 -18.11 -11.32
C ASP A 6 -10.22 -17.32 -10.01
N ILE A 7 -11.20 -16.41 -9.87
CA ILE A 7 -11.33 -15.51 -8.71
C ILE A 7 -12.65 -15.82 -8.00
N VAL A 8 -12.74 -16.99 -7.38
CA VAL A 8 -13.91 -17.39 -6.57
C VAL A 8 -13.73 -17.16 -5.07
N ASN A 9 -12.49 -17.14 -4.60
CA ASN A 9 -12.18 -17.03 -3.18
C ASN A 9 -12.43 -15.62 -2.62
N ARG A 10 -12.67 -15.56 -1.31
CA ARG A 10 -12.85 -14.28 -0.59
C ARG A 10 -11.55 -13.51 -0.43
N LEU A 11 -10.43 -14.21 -0.30
CA LEU A 11 -9.07 -13.67 -0.27
C LEU A 11 -8.30 -14.21 -1.47
N ILE A 12 -7.72 -13.31 -2.25
CA ILE A 12 -6.95 -13.63 -3.46
C ILE A 12 -5.67 -12.81 -3.38
N VAL A 13 -4.55 -13.48 -3.58
CA VAL A 13 -3.22 -12.87 -3.57
C VAL A 13 -2.55 -13.13 -4.91
N PHE A 14 -2.07 -12.07 -5.54
CA PHE A 14 -1.20 -12.15 -6.72
C PHE A 14 0.22 -11.86 -6.27
N SER A 15 1.09 -12.87 -6.27
CA SER A 15 2.50 -12.68 -5.97
C SER A 15 3.27 -12.40 -7.24
N ILE A 16 4.05 -11.32 -7.22
CA ILE A 16 4.97 -10.92 -8.29
C ILE A 16 6.43 -10.91 -7.78
N ARG A 17 6.67 -11.54 -6.62
CA ARG A 17 7.96 -11.50 -5.91
C ARG A 17 9.10 -12.04 -6.77
N ASP A 18 8.82 -13.10 -7.53
CA ASP A 18 9.82 -13.82 -8.32
C ASP A 18 10.05 -13.23 -9.72
N LEU A 19 9.35 -12.13 -10.03
CA LEU A 19 9.55 -11.41 -11.28
C LEU A 19 10.76 -10.47 -11.18
N GLU A 20 11.48 -10.36 -12.30
CA GLU A 20 12.53 -9.35 -12.47
C GLU A 20 11.95 -7.93 -12.30
N ASP A 21 12.77 -7.03 -11.80
CA ASP A 21 12.35 -5.67 -11.42
C ASP A 21 11.75 -4.89 -12.60
N GLU A 22 12.28 -5.09 -13.80
CA GLU A 22 11.78 -4.44 -15.03
C GLU A 22 10.38 -4.88 -15.41
N LEU A 23 10.00 -6.12 -15.06
CA LEU A 23 8.70 -6.70 -15.39
C LEU A 23 7.63 -6.38 -14.34
N ARG A 24 8.01 -6.03 -13.11
CA ARG A 24 7.05 -5.78 -12.01
C ARG A 24 6.02 -4.70 -12.33
N PRO A 25 6.38 -3.51 -12.85
CA PRO A 25 5.39 -2.48 -13.17
C PRO A 25 4.37 -2.95 -14.21
N ILE A 26 4.83 -3.70 -15.21
CA ILE A 26 3.98 -4.24 -16.27
C ILE A 26 3.02 -5.29 -15.70
N ALA A 27 3.54 -6.22 -14.89
CA ALA A 27 2.72 -7.25 -14.26
C ALA A 27 1.67 -6.64 -13.33
N MET A 28 2.05 -5.66 -12.50
CA MET A 28 1.12 -4.93 -11.64
C MET A 28 0.02 -4.26 -12.47
N TYR A 29 0.38 -3.57 -13.53
CA TYR A 29 -0.59 -2.92 -14.41
C TYR A 29 -1.59 -3.93 -15.00
N VAL A 30 -1.12 -5.05 -15.53
CA VAL A 30 -1.95 -6.11 -16.12
C VAL A 30 -2.89 -6.72 -15.08
N ILE A 31 -2.37 -7.08 -13.91
CA ILE A 31 -3.15 -7.66 -12.81
C ILE A 31 -4.21 -6.65 -12.32
N LEU A 32 -3.83 -5.41 -12.07
CA LEU A 32 -4.77 -4.39 -11.60
C LEU A 32 -5.84 -4.07 -12.64
N ASN A 33 -5.49 -4.05 -13.92
CA ASN A 33 -6.47 -3.85 -15.01
C ASN A 33 -7.45 -5.03 -15.08
N PHE A 34 -6.95 -6.27 -14.94
CA PHE A 34 -7.81 -7.46 -14.87
C PHE A 34 -8.78 -7.38 -13.68
N ILE A 35 -8.28 -7.08 -12.47
CA ILE A 35 -9.12 -6.93 -11.29
C ILE A 35 -10.12 -5.79 -11.47
N TRP A 36 -9.71 -4.68 -12.05
CA TRP A 36 -10.58 -3.54 -12.31
C TRP A 36 -11.74 -3.88 -13.24
N ASN A 37 -11.51 -4.69 -14.28
CA ASN A 37 -12.57 -5.17 -15.16
C ASN A 37 -13.59 -6.02 -14.39
N LEU A 38 -13.14 -6.89 -13.49
CA LEU A 38 -14.02 -7.69 -12.62
C LEU A 38 -14.81 -6.84 -11.63
N VAL A 39 -14.18 -5.81 -11.07
CA VAL A 39 -14.84 -4.87 -10.16
C VAL A 39 -15.98 -4.14 -10.86
N ARG A 40 -15.75 -3.69 -12.09
CA ARG A 40 -16.78 -3.00 -12.90
C ARG A 40 -17.92 -3.91 -13.35
N ALA A 41 -17.60 -5.15 -13.66
CA ALA A 41 -18.60 -6.13 -14.14
C ALA A 41 -19.64 -6.50 -13.06
N LYS A 42 -19.25 -6.49 -11.79
CA LYS A 42 -20.16 -6.83 -10.69
C LYS A 42 -19.91 -5.92 -9.48
N LEU A 43 -20.89 -5.08 -9.17
CA LEU A 43 -20.85 -4.22 -8.00
C LEU A 43 -20.93 -5.06 -6.71
N LYS A 44 -19.86 -5.05 -5.93
CA LYS A 44 -19.73 -5.75 -4.65
C LYS A 44 -18.74 -4.99 -3.79
N LYS A 45 -18.94 -4.95 -2.48
CA LYS A 45 -17.94 -4.39 -1.54
C LYS A 45 -16.66 -5.23 -1.62
N ARG A 46 -15.54 -4.57 -1.90
CA ARG A 46 -14.20 -5.19 -1.99
C ARG A 46 -13.17 -4.26 -1.40
N ILE A 47 -12.07 -4.84 -0.96
CA ILE A 47 -10.84 -4.12 -0.63
C ILE A 47 -9.76 -4.66 -1.57
N MET A 48 -9.02 -3.76 -2.17
CA MET A 48 -7.84 -4.06 -2.97
C MET A 48 -6.63 -3.41 -2.30
N ILE A 49 -5.63 -4.21 -2.01
CA ILE A 49 -4.37 -3.76 -1.43
C ILE A 49 -3.31 -3.88 -2.52
N VAL A 50 -2.63 -2.78 -2.78
CA VAL A 50 -1.50 -2.70 -3.71
C VAL A 50 -0.27 -2.44 -2.88
N ASP A 51 0.50 -3.51 -2.66
CA ASP A 51 1.76 -3.44 -1.94
C ASP A 51 2.86 -2.97 -2.89
N GLU A 52 3.88 -2.29 -2.34
CA GLU A 52 4.97 -1.67 -3.08
C GLU A 52 4.47 -0.80 -4.26
N ALA A 53 3.46 0.01 -4.00
CA ALA A 53 2.78 0.82 -5.02
C ALA A 53 3.71 1.79 -5.76
N TRP A 54 4.90 2.11 -5.21
CA TRP A 54 5.91 2.94 -5.86
C TRP A 54 6.41 2.35 -7.19
N TRP A 55 6.38 1.02 -7.36
CA TRP A 55 6.69 0.39 -8.65
C TRP A 55 5.80 0.88 -9.78
N MET A 56 4.53 1.17 -9.49
CA MET A 56 3.60 1.73 -10.48
C MET A 56 4.01 3.13 -10.92
N MET A 57 4.75 3.87 -10.08
CA MET A 57 5.18 5.24 -10.39
C MET A 57 6.36 5.31 -11.38
N LYS A 58 7.08 4.19 -11.59
CA LYS A 58 8.19 4.12 -12.55
C LYS A 58 7.78 4.23 -14.01
N ASN A 59 6.51 3.98 -14.32
CA ASN A 59 5.97 4.05 -15.67
C ASN A 59 4.73 4.96 -15.67
N GLU A 60 4.66 5.89 -16.62
CA GLU A 60 3.60 6.89 -16.68
C GLU A 60 2.20 6.26 -16.83
N ASP A 61 2.05 5.26 -17.71
CA ASP A 61 0.77 4.60 -17.95
C ASP A 61 0.26 3.87 -16.70
N SER A 62 1.14 3.18 -15.98
CA SER A 62 0.79 2.49 -14.75
C SER A 62 0.46 3.47 -13.62
N ALA A 63 1.19 4.58 -13.51
CA ALA A 63 0.91 5.63 -12.54
C ALA A 63 -0.44 6.33 -12.81
N ALA A 64 -0.70 6.68 -14.07
CA ALA A 64 -1.97 7.25 -14.51
C ALA A 64 -3.15 6.29 -14.26
N PHE A 65 -2.93 4.99 -14.48
CA PHE A 65 -3.93 3.96 -14.19
C PHE A 65 -4.25 3.89 -12.70
N LEU A 66 -3.24 3.81 -11.83
CA LEU A 66 -3.44 3.75 -10.38
C LEU A 66 -4.16 5.01 -9.86
N PHE A 67 -3.77 6.18 -10.36
CA PHE A 67 -4.45 7.43 -10.06
C PHE A 67 -5.92 7.44 -10.51
N GLY A 68 -6.18 6.99 -11.75
CA GLY A 68 -7.53 6.85 -12.28
C GLY A 68 -8.38 5.87 -11.46
N LEU A 69 -7.77 4.81 -10.94
CA LEU A 69 -8.39 3.85 -10.03
C LEU A 69 -8.72 4.51 -8.69
N ALA A 70 -7.77 5.20 -8.06
CA ALA A 70 -7.97 5.92 -6.79
C ALA A 70 -9.13 6.92 -6.85
N LYS A 71 -9.30 7.62 -7.96
CA LYS A 71 -10.43 8.55 -8.17
C LYS A 71 -11.79 7.88 -8.32
N ARG A 72 -11.82 6.66 -8.85
CA ARG A 72 -13.07 6.01 -9.29
C ARG A 72 -13.51 4.86 -8.40
N CYS A 73 -12.61 4.24 -7.63
CA CYS A 73 -12.85 3.02 -6.85
C CYS A 73 -14.10 3.13 -5.97
N ARG A 74 -14.31 4.27 -5.31
CA ARG A 74 -15.47 4.52 -4.44
C ARG A 74 -16.82 4.30 -5.14
N LYS A 75 -16.94 4.66 -6.42
CA LYS A 75 -18.18 4.49 -7.20
C LYS A 75 -18.52 3.03 -7.46
N TYR A 76 -17.56 2.14 -7.29
CA TYR A 76 -17.69 0.70 -7.51
C TYR A 76 -17.61 -0.12 -6.22
N TYR A 77 -17.84 0.53 -5.06
CA TYR A 77 -17.72 -0.09 -3.74
C TYR A 77 -16.36 -0.75 -3.48
N LEU A 78 -15.31 -0.22 -4.10
CA LEU A 78 -13.94 -0.68 -3.93
C LEU A 78 -13.21 0.25 -2.96
N GLY A 79 -12.72 -0.29 -1.83
CA GLY A 79 -11.68 0.34 -1.02
C GLY A 79 -10.33 0.04 -1.67
N LEU A 80 -9.56 1.09 -1.94
CA LEU A 80 -8.19 0.97 -2.43
C LEU A 80 -7.23 1.34 -1.30
N SER A 81 -6.31 0.44 -0.98
CA SER A 81 -5.18 0.69 -0.10
C SER A 81 -3.89 0.57 -0.89
N THR A 82 -3.06 1.59 -0.85
CA THR A 82 -1.70 1.58 -1.41
C THR A 82 -0.70 1.57 -0.27
N VAL A 83 0.25 0.65 -0.32
CA VAL A 83 1.34 0.53 0.64
C VAL A 83 2.65 0.82 -0.09
N THR A 84 3.51 1.61 0.50
CA THR A 84 4.83 1.92 -0.07
C THR A 84 5.85 2.14 1.02
N GLN A 85 7.07 1.65 0.81
CA GLN A 85 8.24 1.97 1.62
C GLN A 85 8.97 3.19 1.05
N ASP A 86 8.89 3.42 -0.24
CA ASP A 86 9.56 4.53 -0.93
C ASP A 86 8.58 5.67 -1.20
N VAL A 87 8.48 6.57 -0.21
CA VAL A 87 7.60 7.75 -0.31
C VAL A 87 8.18 8.76 -1.30
N GLU A 88 9.51 8.86 -1.42
CA GLU A 88 10.15 9.82 -2.31
C GLU A 88 9.87 9.49 -3.77
N ASP A 89 10.11 8.24 -4.19
CA ASP A 89 9.81 7.78 -5.54
C ASP A 89 8.32 7.89 -5.85
N PHE A 90 7.47 7.59 -4.87
CA PHE A 90 6.03 7.77 -5.03
C PHE A 90 5.65 9.23 -5.28
N LEU A 91 6.26 10.18 -4.58
CA LEU A 91 5.97 11.62 -4.68
C LEU A 91 6.62 12.30 -5.89
N ARG A 92 7.68 11.72 -6.48
CA ARG A 92 8.30 12.23 -7.71
C ARG A 92 7.34 12.15 -8.90
N SER A 93 6.46 11.16 -8.90
CA SER A 93 5.43 11.06 -9.94
C SER A 93 4.38 12.17 -9.79
N PRO A 94 3.95 12.82 -10.90
CA PRO A 94 2.86 13.80 -10.86
C PRO A 94 1.53 13.19 -10.37
N TYR A 95 1.41 11.87 -10.35
CA TYR A 95 0.25 11.13 -9.89
C TYR A 95 0.29 10.76 -8.40
N GLY A 96 1.47 10.71 -7.79
CA GLY A 96 1.64 10.28 -6.41
C GLY A 96 0.97 11.21 -5.41
N ARG A 97 1.28 12.51 -5.46
CA ARG A 97 0.66 13.49 -4.57
C ARG A 97 -0.88 13.51 -4.67
N PRO A 98 -1.50 13.53 -5.87
CA PRO A 98 -2.95 13.41 -5.98
C PRO A 98 -3.53 12.12 -5.40
N ILE A 99 -2.83 10.99 -5.42
CA ILE A 99 -3.28 9.75 -4.77
C ILE A 99 -3.32 9.94 -3.26
N ILE A 100 -2.25 10.50 -2.67
CA ILE A 100 -2.18 10.80 -1.24
C ILE A 100 -3.34 11.72 -0.83
N THR A 101 -3.55 12.84 -1.53
CA THR A 101 -4.59 13.81 -1.19
C THR A 101 -6.02 13.27 -1.36
N ASN A 102 -6.22 12.25 -2.19
CA ASN A 102 -7.51 11.56 -2.32
C ASN A 102 -7.70 10.43 -1.30
N SER A 103 -6.66 10.06 -0.54
CA SER A 103 -6.74 9.03 0.50
C SER A 103 -7.37 9.60 1.76
N SER A 104 -8.53 9.07 2.15
CA SER A 104 -9.26 9.53 3.35
C SER A 104 -8.60 9.08 4.65
N LEU A 105 -7.89 7.97 4.61
CA LEU A 105 -7.13 7.40 5.72
C LEU A 105 -5.68 7.26 5.27
N GLN A 106 -4.75 7.65 6.14
CA GLN A 106 -3.32 7.53 5.86
C GLN A 106 -2.63 7.06 7.14
N LEU A 107 -1.63 6.21 6.99
CA LEU A 107 -0.82 5.70 8.09
C LEU A 107 0.65 5.91 7.74
N LEU A 108 1.34 6.69 8.57
CA LEU A 108 2.78 6.88 8.49
C LEU A 108 3.42 6.12 9.63
N LEU A 109 4.25 5.16 9.30
CA LEU A 109 5.10 4.43 10.24
C LEU A 109 6.49 5.08 10.31
N LYS A 110 7.44 4.43 10.98
CA LYS A 110 8.83 4.89 11.11
C LYS A 110 9.41 5.34 9.78
N GLN A 111 10.08 6.48 9.80
CA GLN A 111 10.73 7.06 8.64
C GLN A 111 12.25 7.14 8.83
N ALA A 112 12.98 7.06 7.73
CA ALA A 112 14.42 7.26 7.74
C ALA A 112 14.78 8.76 7.80
N PRO A 113 15.91 9.13 8.44
CA PRO A 113 16.38 10.53 8.46
C PRO A 113 16.54 11.16 7.08
N ALA A 114 16.89 10.35 6.07
CA ALA A 114 17.09 10.83 4.70
C ALA A 114 15.78 11.26 4.01
N THR A 115 14.64 10.69 4.40
CA THR A 115 13.34 10.90 3.73
C THR A 115 12.36 11.72 4.55
N ILE A 116 12.63 11.93 5.84
CA ILE A 116 11.67 12.55 6.77
C ILE A 116 11.23 13.96 6.34
N ASP A 117 12.12 14.77 5.77
CA ASP A 117 11.77 16.13 5.35
C ASP A 117 10.82 16.14 4.14
N VAL A 118 10.98 15.18 3.22
CA VAL A 118 10.07 14.98 2.08
C VAL A 118 8.69 14.57 2.59
N VAL A 119 8.65 13.62 3.53
CA VAL A 119 7.41 13.16 4.17
C VAL A 119 6.75 14.30 4.94
N ALA A 120 7.50 15.01 5.77
CA ALA A 120 6.98 16.12 6.57
C ALA A 120 6.33 17.20 5.70
N LYS A 121 6.96 17.54 4.59
CA LYS A 121 6.40 18.51 3.62
C LYS A 121 5.16 17.98 2.90
N ALA A 122 5.12 16.67 2.61
CA ALA A 122 3.99 16.07 1.90
C ALA A 122 2.73 15.95 2.76
N PHE A 123 2.91 15.72 4.07
CA PHE A 123 1.84 15.48 5.04
C PHE A 123 1.64 16.64 6.04
N ASP A 124 2.36 17.76 5.85
CA ASP A 124 2.31 18.95 6.71
C ASP A 124 2.56 18.65 8.20
N LEU A 125 3.63 17.88 8.45
CA LEU A 125 3.97 17.44 9.80
C LEU A 125 4.64 18.55 10.61
N THR A 126 4.31 18.61 11.90
CA THR A 126 5.03 19.41 12.89
C THR A 126 6.40 18.81 13.23
N GLU A 127 7.29 19.58 13.84
CA GLU A 127 8.60 19.07 14.30
C GLU A 127 8.46 17.94 15.34
N ALA A 128 7.43 18.00 16.19
CA ALA A 128 7.16 16.94 17.16
C ALA A 128 6.77 15.61 16.46
N GLU A 129 5.97 15.69 15.41
CA GLU A 129 5.57 14.52 14.62
C GLU A 129 6.71 13.95 13.79
N LYS A 130 7.57 14.80 13.23
CA LYS A 130 8.83 14.36 12.59
C LYS A 130 9.68 13.54 13.55
N ASN A 131 9.89 14.07 14.76
CA ASN A 131 10.68 13.39 15.79
C ASN A 131 10.03 12.06 16.20
N LEU A 132 8.70 12.02 16.33
CA LEU A 132 7.97 10.79 16.62
C LEU A 132 8.24 9.73 15.54
N LEU A 133 8.12 10.09 14.25
CA LEU A 133 8.34 9.14 13.15
C LEU A 133 9.81 8.69 13.03
N LEU A 134 10.78 9.55 13.37
CA LEU A 134 12.20 9.19 13.38
C LEU A 134 12.54 8.18 14.48
N THR A 135 11.91 8.33 15.65
CA THR A 135 12.18 7.52 16.84
C THR A 135 11.18 6.38 17.05
N ALA A 136 10.18 6.27 16.17
CA ALA A 136 9.11 5.29 16.29
C ALA A 136 9.65 3.87 16.39
N GLU A 137 9.07 3.10 17.30
CA GLU A 137 9.25 1.66 17.40
C GLU A 137 8.34 0.92 16.40
N VAL A 138 8.52 -0.39 16.26
CA VAL A 138 7.68 -1.21 15.40
C VAL A 138 6.22 -1.09 15.82
N GLY A 139 5.34 -0.82 14.86
CA GLY A 139 3.91 -0.62 15.09
C GLY A 139 3.52 0.80 15.53
N THR A 140 4.48 1.66 15.86
CA THR A 140 4.20 3.06 16.22
C THR A 140 4.18 3.95 14.98
N GLY A 141 3.24 4.88 14.91
CA GLY A 141 3.13 5.81 13.80
C GLY A 141 2.08 6.89 13.98
N LEU A 142 1.79 7.60 12.90
CA LEU A 142 0.75 8.62 12.82
C LEU A 142 -0.38 8.12 11.92
N PHE A 143 -1.59 8.15 12.44
CA PHE A 143 -2.79 7.83 11.69
C PHE A 143 -3.59 9.08 11.39
N PHE A 144 -3.90 9.28 10.12
CA PHE A 144 -4.68 10.41 9.62
C PHE A 144 -6.07 9.94 9.20
N ALA A 145 -7.08 10.67 9.63
CA ALA A 145 -8.47 10.53 9.20
C ALA A 145 -9.00 11.91 8.75
N GLY A 146 -8.93 12.16 7.47
CA GLY A 146 -9.20 13.49 6.91
C GLY A 146 -8.16 14.51 7.37
N ARG A 147 -8.60 15.53 8.13
CA ARG A 147 -7.70 16.58 8.67
C ARG A 147 -7.18 16.29 10.07
N GLN A 148 -7.74 15.30 10.74
CA GLN A 148 -7.31 14.93 12.09
C GLN A 148 -6.28 13.83 12.01
N HIS A 149 -5.29 13.89 12.88
CA HIS A 149 -4.30 12.85 13.01
C HIS A 149 -3.95 12.61 14.47
N VAL A 150 -3.48 11.40 14.78
CA VAL A 150 -3.17 10.94 16.12
C VAL A 150 -2.01 9.96 16.06
N ALA A 151 -1.15 10.02 17.07
CA ALA A 151 -0.14 8.99 17.27
C ALA A 151 -0.81 7.70 17.70
N ILE A 152 -0.43 6.59 17.08
CA ILE A 152 -0.97 5.26 17.37
C ILE A 152 0.16 4.26 17.60
N GLN A 153 -0.16 3.20 18.32
CA GLN A 153 0.66 2.01 18.42
C GLN A 153 -0.20 0.80 18.07
N ILE A 154 0.22 0.05 17.06
CA ILE A 154 -0.42 -1.18 16.62
C ILE A 154 0.21 -2.34 17.39
N ILE A 155 -0.59 -3.05 18.17
CA ILE A 155 -0.16 -4.20 18.96
C ILE A 155 -0.89 -5.41 18.40
N PRO A 156 -0.22 -6.33 17.68
CA PRO A 156 -0.85 -7.54 17.19
C PRO A 156 -1.18 -8.47 18.38
N SER A 157 -2.26 -9.22 18.26
CA SER A 157 -2.52 -10.34 19.15
C SER A 157 -1.52 -11.48 18.87
N TYR A 158 -1.38 -12.40 19.80
CA TYR A 158 -0.51 -13.58 19.63
C TYR A 158 -0.80 -14.38 18.34
N PHE A 159 -2.07 -14.49 17.97
CA PHE A 159 -2.47 -15.19 16.73
C PHE A 159 -2.13 -14.40 15.48
N GLU A 160 -2.31 -13.09 15.52
CA GLU A 160 -1.94 -12.22 14.41
C GLU A 160 -0.43 -12.20 14.20
N ASP A 161 0.34 -12.11 15.29
CA ASP A 161 1.81 -12.12 15.24
C ASP A 161 2.35 -13.37 14.55
N LYS A 162 1.80 -14.54 14.84
CA LYS A 162 2.14 -15.78 14.15
C LYS A 162 1.87 -15.77 12.65
N ILE A 163 0.82 -15.07 12.21
CA ILE A 163 0.47 -14.99 10.79
C ILE A 163 1.33 -13.97 10.05
N ILE A 164 1.66 -12.84 10.70
CA ILE A 164 2.33 -11.71 10.07
C ILE A 164 3.84 -11.70 10.25
N THR A 165 4.37 -12.55 11.15
CA THR A 165 5.81 -12.57 11.45
C THR A 165 6.64 -12.84 10.20
N THR A 166 7.68 -12.04 10.03
CA THR A 166 8.74 -12.23 9.01
C THR A 166 10.07 -12.62 9.66
N ASN A 167 10.08 -12.87 10.98
CA ASN A 167 11.28 -13.27 11.71
C ASN A 167 11.71 -14.67 11.25
N PRO A 168 12.92 -14.83 10.65
CA PRO A 168 13.37 -16.13 10.14
C PRO A 168 13.44 -17.23 11.21
N GLN A 169 13.74 -16.89 12.46
CA GLN A 169 13.82 -17.87 13.55
C GLN A 169 12.43 -18.42 13.88
N GLN A 170 11.42 -17.54 14.01
CA GLN A 170 10.04 -17.96 14.27
C GLN A 170 9.48 -18.80 13.12
N LEU A 171 9.80 -18.42 11.87
CA LEU A 171 9.37 -19.19 10.70
C LEU A 171 10.02 -20.57 10.59
N LEU A 172 11.25 -20.75 11.10
CA LEU A 172 11.91 -22.06 11.17
C LEU A 172 11.30 -22.94 12.28
N GLU A 173 10.97 -22.38 13.43
CA GLU A 173 10.31 -23.11 14.52
C GLU A 173 8.92 -23.63 14.10
N GLU A 174 8.16 -22.86 13.35
CA GLU A 174 6.83 -23.26 12.85
C GLU A 174 6.89 -24.31 11.71
N ARG A 175 7.99 -24.37 10.94
CA ARG A 175 8.15 -25.35 9.86
C ARG A 175 8.87 -26.65 10.30
N GLY A 176 9.43 -26.66 11.50
CA GLY A 176 10.20 -27.77 12.04
C GLY A 176 9.44 -28.63 13.07
N GLY A 177 8.14 -28.38 13.29
CA GLY A 177 7.27 -29.13 14.16
C GLY A 177 6.37 -30.13 13.43
#